data_62eb7b63bb6ff08aa5cf03eb3d6f791d
#
_entry.id   62eb7b63bb6ff08aa5cf03eb3d6f791d
#
_cell.length_a   1.000
_cell.length_b   1.000
_cell.length_c   1.000
_cell.angle_alpha   90.00
_cell.angle_beta   90.00
_cell.angle_gamma   90.00
#
_symmetry.space_group_name_H-M   'P 1'
#
loop_
_entity.id
_entity.type
_entity.pdbx_description
1 polymer ?
#
loop_
_entity_poly.entity_id
_entity_poly.type
_entity_poly.pdbx_seq_one_letter_code
_entity_poly.pdbx_strand_id
1 'polypeptide(L)'
;SEYFDDPADLARLPAVSRVMRDAVTATGLRFEELCEIGAVELGCLSAVQRLQRQGRLSRRERLCEAAARGGHLEKLQALRSNGCPWDSGTCSGVAECGHLEVLQWARANGCRWDQYTCAFAAKGGQLEVLQWARTNGCPWDEQTCACAADGGHLEVLQWLRANGCPWDRDTLAYARAEGQLELLTWAMANGCPE
;
A
#
# COMPACT_ATOMS: atom_id res chain seq x y z
N SER A 1 -30.42 9.31 16.97
CA SER A 1 -30.30 8.03 16.29
C SER A 1 -31.02 8.07 14.95
N GLU A 2 -30.42 8.51 13.89
CA GLU A 2 -30.95 8.54 12.52
C GLU A 2 -29.74 8.46 11.62
N TYR A 3 -29.37 7.54 10.97
CA TYR A 3 -29.70 6.32 10.25
C TYR A 3 -29.57 6.57 8.76
N PHE A 4 -28.51 6.12 8.19
CA PHE A 4 -28.38 5.93 6.76
C PHE A 4 -28.61 4.43 6.44
N ASP A 5 -29.79 3.93 6.85
CA ASP A 5 -30.19 2.56 6.55
C ASP A 5 -31.00 2.45 5.25
N ASP A 6 -31.30 3.60 4.60
CA ASP A 6 -32.07 3.63 3.36
C ASP A 6 -31.15 3.91 2.15
N PRO A 7 -31.16 3.05 1.10
CA PRO A 7 -30.49 3.35 -0.17
C PRO A 7 -30.90 4.71 -0.78
N ALA A 8 -32.05 5.27 -0.43
CA ALA A 8 -32.49 6.59 -0.87
C ALA A 8 -31.70 7.76 -0.24
N ASP A 9 -31.10 7.58 0.94
CA ASP A 9 -30.25 8.60 1.57
C ASP A 9 -28.89 8.74 0.88
N LEU A 10 -28.46 7.69 0.18
CA LEU A 10 -27.28 7.71 -0.66
C LEU A 10 -27.42 8.65 -1.88
N ALA A 11 -28.66 8.90 -2.32
CA ALA A 11 -28.92 9.79 -3.46
C ALA A 11 -28.69 11.29 -3.13
N ARG A 12 -28.58 11.62 -1.87
CA ARG A 12 -28.46 13.00 -1.37
C ARG A 12 -27.02 13.46 -1.11
N LEU A 13 -26.03 12.56 -1.22
CA LEU A 13 -24.61 12.89 -1.06
C LEU A 13 -24.00 13.32 -2.40
N PRO A 14 -23.24 14.44 -2.47
CA PRO A 14 -22.60 14.90 -3.71
C PRO A 14 -21.56 13.88 -4.23
N ALA A 15 -20.93 14.12 -5.34
CA ALA A 15 -19.97 13.30 -6.14
C ALA A 15 -19.31 12.05 -5.49
N VAL A 16 -19.02 12.07 -4.19
CA VAL A 16 -18.51 10.95 -3.35
C VAL A 16 -19.44 9.73 -3.40
N SER A 17 -20.75 9.95 -3.55
CA SER A 17 -21.76 8.88 -3.53
C SER A 17 -21.77 8.01 -4.79
N ARG A 18 -21.25 8.49 -5.92
CA ARG A 18 -21.26 7.73 -7.17
C ARG A 18 -20.14 6.68 -7.17
N VAL A 19 -18.93 7.07 -6.81
CA VAL A 19 -17.78 6.16 -6.70
C VAL A 19 -18.03 5.08 -5.63
N MET A 20 -18.62 5.45 -4.49
CA MET A 20 -18.99 4.48 -3.45
C MET A 20 -20.10 3.52 -3.90
N ARG A 21 -21.12 3.99 -4.62
CA ARG A 21 -22.16 3.12 -5.19
C ARG A 21 -21.60 2.11 -6.18
N ASP A 22 -20.72 2.56 -7.07
CA ASP A 22 -20.09 1.72 -8.08
C ASP A 22 -19.16 0.68 -7.42
N ALA A 23 -18.45 1.04 -6.35
CA ALA A 23 -17.63 0.13 -5.57
C ALA A 23 -18.45 -0.93 -4.82
N VAL A 24 -19.59 -0.56 -4.19
CA VAL A 24 -20.51 -1.52 -3.55
C VAL A 24 -21.06 -2.52 -4.57
N THR A 25 -21.43 -2.03 -5.76
CA THR A 25 -21.99 -2.87 -6.82
C THR A 25 -20.96 -3.83 -7.41
N ALA A 26 -19.69 -3.38 -7.48
CA ALA A 26 -18.59 -4.17 -8.06
C ALA A 26 -18.01 -5.21 -7.09
N THR A 27 -18.02 -4.93 -5.77
CA THR A 27 -17.32 -5.76 -4.77
C THR A 27 -18.23 -6.65 -3.93
N GLY A 28 -19.55 -6.39 -3.92
CA GLY A 28 -20.52 -7.10 -3.08
C GLY A 28 -20.32 -6.91 -1.58
N LEU A 29 -19.44 -5.98 -1.16
CA LEU A 29 -19.17 -5.64 0.24
C LEU A 29 -20.35 -4.86 0.82
N ARG A 30 -20.59 -5.03 2.12
CA ARG A 30 -21.63 -4.22 2.80
C ARG A 30 -21.19 -2.76 2.84
N PHE A 31 -22.14 -1.85 2.66
CA PHE A 31 -21.92 -0.40 2.69
C PHE A 31 -21.16 0.08 3.95
N GLU A 32 -21.35 -0.59 5.09
CA GLU A 32 -20.66 -0.30 6.34
C GLU A 32 -19.14 -0.59 6.26
N GLU A 33 -18.74 -1.64 5.55
CA GLU A 33 -17.33 -2.00 5.36
C GLU A 33 -16.63 -1.05 4.37
N LEU A 34 -17.36 -0.60 3.34
CA LEU A 34 -16.87 0.40 2.38
C LEU A 34 -16.81 1.81 2.97
N CYS A 35 -17.70 2.15 3.93
CA CYS A 35 -17.67 3.45 4.60
C CYS A 35 -16.39 3.67 5.42
N GLU A 36 -15.82 2.63 6.03
CA GLU A 36 -14.59 2.76 6.82
C GLU A 36 -13.37 2.99 5.89
N ILE A 37 -13.19 2.12 4.91
CA ILE A 37 -12.05 2.15 3.99
C ILE A 37 -12.20 3.30 2.99
N GLY A 38 -13.33 3.40 2.34
CA GLY A 38 -13.59 4.43 1.34
C GLY A 38 -13.63 5.85 1.90
N ALA A 39 -14.06 6.05 3.16
CA ALA A 39 -14.01 7.36 3.80
C ALA A 39 -12.57 7.82 4.05
N VAL A 40 -11.63 6.90 4.29
CA VAL A 40 -10.22 7.20 4.47
C VAL A 40 -9.55 7.44 3.13
N GLU A 41 -9.77 6.57 2.14
CA GLU A 41 -9.23 6.71 0.78
C GLU A 41 -9.71 8.00 0.11
N LEU A 42 -10.99 8.36 0.30
CA LEU A 42 -11.57 9.60 -0.22
C LEU A 42 -11.34 10.83 0.68
N GLY A 43 -10.68 10.64 1.82
CA GLY A 43 -10.28 11.73 2.69
C GLY A 43 -11.37 12.38 3.53
N CYS A 44 -12.45 11.70 3.80
CA CYS A 44 -13.52 12.18 4.65
C CYS A 44 -13.16 12.04 6.14
N LEU A 45 -12.22 12.86 6.62
CA LEU A 45 -11.72 12.84 8.01
C LEU A 45 -12.85 12.96 9.02
N SER A 46 -13.88 13.77 8.73
CA SER A 46 -15.05 13.95 9.58
C SER A 46 -15.88 12.69 9.74
N ALA A 47 -16.02 11.88 8.70
CA ALA A 47 -16.71 10.60 8.75
C ALA A 47 -15.93 9.58 9.60
N VAL A 48 -14.61 9.50 9.39
CA VAL A 48 -13.71 8.63 10.17
C VAL A 48 -13.76 9.01 11.66
N GLN A 49 -13.66 10.29 11.99
CA GLN A 49 -13.74 10.77 13.37
C GLN A 49 -15.11 10.48 14.02
N ARG A 50 -16.19 10.53 13.25
CA ARG A 50 -17.54 10.18 13.73
C ARG A 50 -17.63 8.71 14.06
N LEU A 51 -17.20 7.83 13.16
CA LEU A 51 -17.15 6.38 13.36
C LEU A 51 -16.27 5.99 14.55
N GLN A 52 -15.15 6.69 14.72
CA GLN A 52 -14.25 6.51 15.85
C GLN A 52 -14.92 6.87 17.20
N ARG A 53 -15.63 8.00 17.27
CA ARG A 53 -16.39 8.41 18.48
C ARG A 53 -17.53 7.44 18.80
N GLN A 54 -18.12 6.80 17.78
CA GLN A 54 -19.20 5.84 17.94
C GLN A 54 -18.69 4.43 18.31
N GLY A 55 -17.38 4.21 18.39
CA GLY A 55 -16.79 2.88 18.66
C GLY A 55 -17.03 1.86 17.54
N ARG A 56 -17.48 2.31 16.38
CA ARG A 56 -17.87 1.46 15.24
C ARG A 56 -16.71 1.13 14.30
N LEU A 57 -15.49 1.61 14.57
CA LEU A 57 -14.30 1.27 13.80
C LEU A 57 -13.80 -0.11 14.20
N SER A 58 -14.14 -1.11 13.40
CA SER A 58 -13.78 -2.51 13.63
C SER A 58 -12.33 -2.84 13.29
N ARG A 59 -11.65 -2.00 12.50
CA ARG A 59 -10.29 -2.25 12.00
C ARG A 59 -9.45 -0.96 11.96
N ARG A 60 -9.21 -0.37 13.13
CA ARG A 60 -8.43 0.88 13.28
C ARG A 60 -7.06 0.83 12.60
N GLU A 61 -6.42 -0.34 12.57
CA GLU A 61 -5.10 -0.54 11.97
C GLU A 61 -5.11 -0.24 10.46
N ARG A 62 -6.18 -0.65 9.76
CA ARG A 62 -6.33 -0.40 8.31
C ARG A 62 -6.57 1.06 7.94
N LEU A 63 -6.98 1.91 8.88
CA LEU A 63 -7.19 3.32 8.58
C LEU A 63 -5.88 4.06 8.33
N CYS A 64 -4.86 3.78 9.14
CA CYS A 64 -3.52 4.33 8.90
C CYS A 64 -2.94 3.80 7.59
N GLU A 65 -3.11 2.49 7.32
CA GLU A 65 -2.66 1.88 6.06
C GLU A 65 -3.35 2.52 4.85
N ALA A 66 -4.68 2.67 4.87
CA ALA A 66 -5.42 3.28 3.76
C ALA A 66 -5.04 4.75 3.53
N ALA A 67 -4.93 5.56 4.60
CA ALA A 67 -4.47 6.94 4.48
C ALA A 67 -3.05 7.03 3.94
N ALA A 68 -2.20 6.11 4.34
CA ALA A 68 -0.81 6.02 3.95
C ALA A 68 -0.67 5.59 2.47
N ARG A 69 -1.38 4.55 2.03
CA ARG A 69 -1.44 4.11 0.63
C ARG A 69 -2.00 5.18 -0.30
N GLY A 70 -2.94 5.99 0.17
CA GLY A 70 -3.48 7.14 -0.57
C GLY A 70 -2.56 8.36 -0.61
N GLY A 71 -1.38 8.33 0.01
CA GLY A 71 -0.44 9.46 0.05
C GLY A 71 -0.92 10.64 0.91
N HIS A 72 -1.92 10.42 1.77
CA HIS A 72 -2.57 11.49 2.51
C HIS A 72 -1.86 11.79 3.84
N LEU A 73 -0.72 12.49 3.78
CA LEU A 73 0.11 12.78 4.95
C LEU A 73 -0.68 13.44 6.10
N GLU A 74 -1.40 14.52 5.82
CA GLU A 74 -2.17 15.26 6.85
C GLU A 74 -3.21 14.38 7.55
N LYS A 75 -3.86 13.48 6.81
CA LYS A 75 -4.85 12.54 7.36
C LYS A 75 -4.19 11.48 8.22
N LEU A 76 -3.06 10.94 7.76
CA LEU A 76 -2.27 10.00 8.54
C LEU A 76 -1.81 10.63 9.85
N GLN A 77 -1.35 11.88 9.83
CA GLN A 77 -0.99 12.66 11.01
C GLN A 77 -2.17 12.81 11.98
N ALA A 78 -3.35 13.19 11.47
CA ALA A 78 -4.57 13.33 12.26
C ALA A 78 -5.02 11.99 12.86
N LEU A 79 -4.95 10.89 12.12
CA LEU A 79 -5.27 9.56 12.65
C LEU A 79 -4.31 9.16 13.78
N ARG A 80 -3.01 9.41 13.62
CA ARG A 80 -2.00 9.11 14.63
C ARG A 80 -2.17 9.96 15.89
N SER A 81 -2.45 11.25 15.77
CA SER A 81 -2.75 12.14 16.90
C SER A 81 -3.97 11.68 17.71
N ASN A 82 -4.91 10.98 17.06
CA ASN A 82 -6.07 10.37 17.71
C ASN A 82 -5.80 8.92 18.20
N GLY A 83 -4.53 8.48 18.23
CA GLY A 83 -4.15 7.17 18.76
C GLY A 83 -4.49 5.99 17.86
N CYS A 84 -4.72 6.22 16.55
CA CYS A 84 -4.94 5.15 15.60
C CYS A 84 -3.66 4.31 15.47
N PRO A 85 -3.71 2.98 15.68
CA PRO A 85 -2.52 2.13 15.57
C PRO A 85 -2.03 2.03 14.12
N TRP A 86 -0.78 1.72 13.95
CA TRP A 86 -0.14 1.33 12.69
C TRP A 86 0.87 0.21 12.92
N ASP A 87 1.25 -0.47 11.86
CA ASP A 87 2.22 -1.56 11.87
C ASP A 87 3.18 -1.47 10.66
N SER A 88 3.95 -2.53 10.41
CA SER A 88 4.84 -2.59 9.24
C SER A 88 4.06 -2.61 7.92
N GLY A 89 2.82 -3.09 7.91
CA GLY A 89 1.93 -3.04 6.75
C GLY A 89 1.65 -1.63 6.26
N THR A 90 1.58 -0.66 7.18
CA THR A 90 1.48 0.77 6.83
C THR A 90 2.68 1.22 6.01
N CYS A 91 3.92 0.90 6.45
CA CYS A 91 5.13 1.26 5.70
C CYS A 91 5.21 0.53 4.35
N SER A 92 4.84 -0.75 4.29
CA SER A 92 4.86 -1.53 3.06
C SER A 92 3.86 -1.00 2.04
N GLY A 93 2.63 -0.65 2.47
CA GLY A 93 1.62 -0.07 1.60
C GLY A 93 2.02 1.29 1.04
N VAL A 94 2.61 2.16 1.87
CA VAL A 94 3.18 3.44 1.42
C VAL A 94 4.27 3.23 0.38
N ALA A 95 5.15 2.27 0.63
CA ALA A 95 6.28 1.98 -0.23
C ALA A 95 5.83 1.46 -1.61
N GLU A 96 4.82 0.58 -1.65
CA GLU A 96 4.21 0.07 -2.89
C GLU A 96 3.64 1.20 -3.76
N CYS A 97 3.00 2.18 -3.13
CA CYS A 97 2.37 3.30 -3.82
C CYS A 97 3.32 4.47 -4.14
N GLY A 98 4.58 4.43 -3.70
CA GLY A 98 5.60 5.43 -4.04
C GLY A 98 5.56 6.74 -3.24
N HIS A 99 4.85 6.77 -2.12
CA HIS A 99 4.68 8.00 -1.33
C HIS A 99 5.86 8.24 -0.39
N LEU A 100 7.00 8.66 -0.94
CA LEU A 100 8.27 8.82 -0.19
C LEU A 100 8.12 9.73 1.03
N GLU A 101 7.48 10.88 0.90
CA GLU A 101 7.28 11.83 2.01
C GLU A 101 6.50 11.21 3.18
N VAL A 102 5.44 10.46 2.84
CA VAL A 102 4.62 9.75 3.84
C VAL A 102 5.43 8.68 4.55
N LEU A 103 6.26 7.93 3.81
CA LEU A 103 7.14 6.90 4.37
C LEU A 103 8.19 7.52 5.31
N GLN A 104 8.80 8.62 4.89
CA GLN A 104 9.77 9.35 5.70
C GLN A 104 9.16 9.83 7.02
N TRP A 105 7.98 10.45 6.94
CA TRP A 105 7.26 10.90 8.12
C TRP A 105 6.87 9.72 9.03
N ALA A 106 6.33 8.63 8.47
CA ALA A 106 5.93 7.45 9.24
C ALA A 106 7.13 6.88 10.01
N ARG A 107 8.29 6.75 9.36
CA ARG A 107 9.51 6.27 9.99
C ARG A 107 10.01 7.19 11.11
N ALA A 108 10.03 8.49 10.88
CA ALA A 108 10.41 9.48 11.88
C ALA A 108 9.50 9.44 13.12
N ASN A 109 8.25 9.00 12.96
CA ASN A 109 7.26 8.87 14.03
C ASN A 109 7.12 7.43 14.57
N GLY A 110 8.11 6.55 14.33
CA GLY A 110 8.20 5.24 14.95
C GLY A 110 7.39 4.13 14.28
N CYS A 111 6.89 4.32 13.06
CA CYS A 111 6.33 3.22 12.29
C CYS A 111 7.43 2.20 11.99
N ARG A 112 7.19 0.94 12.31
CA ARG A 112 8.15 -0.14 12.03
C ARG A 112 8.12 -0.50 10.55
N TRP A 113 9.23 -0.95 10.04
CA TRP A 113 9.36 -1.58 8.73
C TRP A 113 10.11 -2.90 8.83
N ASP A 114 10.00 -3.71 7.80
CA ASP A 114 10.66 -5.00 7.64
C ASP A 114 11.06 -5.19 6.17
N GLN A 115 11.50 -6.39 5.79
CA GLN A 115 11.88 -6.72 4.42
C GLN A 115 10.74 -6.51 3.41
N TYR A 116 9.49 -6.64 3.85
CA TYR A 116 8.34 -6.40 2.98
C TYR A 116 8.22 -4.95 2.51
N THR A 117 8.76 -3.99 3.26
CA THR A 117 8.77 -2.59 2.80
C THR A 117 9.59 -2.43 1.52
N CYS A 118 10.79 -3.04 1.46
CA CYS A 118 11.59 -3.06 0.23
C CYS A 118 10.93 -3.92 -0.87
N ALA A 119 10.36 -5.07 -0.52
CA ALA A 119 9.71 -5.96 -1.47
C ALA A 119 8.51 -5.29 -2.14
N PHE A 120 7.64 -4.61 -1.38
CA PHE A 120 6.49 -3.91 -1.93
C PHE A 120 6.88 -2.64 -2.71
N ALA A 121 7.92 -1.91 -2.29
CA ALA A 121 8.48 -0.83 -3.11
C ALA A 121 8.96 -1.36 -4.48
N ALA A 122 9.62 -2.51 -4.48
CA ALA A 122 10.07 -3.17 -5.70
C ALA A 122 8.89 -3.65 -6.56
N LYS A 123 7.84 -4.22 -5.97
CA LYS A 123 6.61 -4.63 -6.65
C LYS A 123 5.88 -3.45 -7.31
N GLY A 124 5.85 -2.30 -6.64
CA GLY A 124 5.25 -1.06 -7.16
C GLY A 124 6.14 -0.30 -8.14
N GLY A 125 7.37 -0.76 -8.43
CA GLY A 125 8.32 -0.08 -9.31
C GLY A 125 8.92 1.20 -8.72
N GLN A 126 8.83 1.39 -7.42
CA GLN A 126 9.14 2.65 -6.74
C GLN A 126 10.65 2.74 -6.40
N LEU A 127 11.46 2.98 -7.42
CA LEU A 127 12.93 2.96 -7.30
C LEU A 127 13.44 3.98 -6.27
N GLU A 128 12.92 5.20 -6.28
CA GLU A 128 13.34 6.26 -5.34
C GLU A 128 13.04 5.88 -3.89
N VAL A 129 11.84 5.34 -3.63
CA VAL A 129 11.43 4.84 -2.30
C VAL A 129 12.33 3.70 -1.86
N LEU A 130 12.60 2.76 -2.75
CA LEU A 130 13.47 1.61 -2.49
C LEU A 130 14.90 2.05 -2.14
N GLN A 131 15.46 2.98 -2.91
CA GLN A 131 16.78 3.57 -2.67
C GLN A 131 16.85 4.26 -1.30
N TRP A 132 15.86 5.09 -1.01
CA TRP A 132 15.79 5.77 0.29
C TRP A 132 15.64 4.79 1.44
N ALA A 133 14.73 3.81 1.33
CA ALA A 133 14.51 2.80 2.37
C ALA A 133 15.80 2.02 2.65
N ARG A 134 16.49 1.59 1.60
CA ARG A 134 17.74 0.84 1.73
C ARG A 134 18.85 1.67 2.38
N THR A 135 19.02 2.91 1.97
CA THR A 135 20.01 3.84 2.57
C THR A 135 19.75 4.08 4.06
N ASN A 136 18.48 4.00 4.49
CA ASN A 136 18.07 4.15 5.88
C ASN A 136 17.97 2.81 6.64
N GLY A 137 18.55 1.73 6.11
CA GLY A 137 18.71 0.46 6.82
C GLY A 137 17.49 -0.45 6.76
N CYS A 138 16.55 -0.26 5.81
CA CYS A 138 15.49 -1.22 5.58
C CYS A 138 16.10 -2.54 5.09
N PRO A 139 15.76 -3.69 5.70
CA PRO A 139 16.24 -4.98 5.24
C PRO A 139 15.60 -5.36 3.90
N TRP A 140 16.27 -6.21 3.16
CA TRP A 140 15.78 -6.89 1.97
C TRP A 140 16.26 -8.33 1.91
N ASP A 141 15.61 -9.15 1.11
CA ASP A 141 15.94 -10.54 0.84
C ASP A 141 15.64 -10.90 -0.62
N GLU A 142 15.71 -12.18 -0.98
CA GLU A 142 15.41 -12.68 -2.32
C GLU A 142 13.98 -12.36 -2.79
N GLN A 143 13.04 -12.27 -1.85
CA GLN A 143 11.66 -11.88 -2.15
C GLN A 143 11.57 -10.48 -2.76
N THR A 144 12.52 -9.60 -2.46
CA THR A 144 12.53 -8.25 -3.04
C THR A 144 12.76 -8.31 -4.56
N CYS A 145 13.67 -9.16 -5.05
CA CYS A 145 13.87 -9.38 -6.47
C CYS A 145 12.67 -10.08 -7.13
N ALA A 146 12.09 -11.07 -6.44
CA ALA A 146 10.88 -11.75 -6.90
C ALA A 146 9.69 -10.81 -7.06
N CYS A 147 9.50 -9.88 -6.11
CA CYS A 147 8.47 -8.84 -6.16
C CYS A 147 8.70 -7.83 -7.31
N ALA A 148 9.96 -7.46 -7.60
CA ALA A 148 10.26 -6.63 -8.76
C ALA A 148 9.88 -7.33 -10.08
N ALA A 149 10.09 -8.66 -10.14
CA ALA A 149 9.70 -9.46 -11.29
C ALA A 149 8.18 -9.63 -11.42
N ASP A 150 7.47 -9.81 -10.30
CA ASP A 150 6.01 -9.87 -10.23
C ASP A 150 5.38 -8.55 -10.74
N GLY A 151 5.97 -7.40 -10.38
CA GLY A 151 5.54 -6.09 -10.88
C GLY A 151 6.01 -5.75 -12.30
N GLY A 152 6.90 -6.55 -12.91
CA GLY A 152 7.46 -6.28 -14.25
C GLY A 152 8.46 -5.13 -14.31
N HIS A 153 9.10 -4.79 -13.20
CA HIS A 153 9.96 -3.62 -13.08
C HIS A 153 11.44 -3.96 -13.31
N LEU A 154 11.84 -4.08 -14.58
CA LEU A 154 13.20 -4.45 -14.97
C LEU A 154 14.26 -3.50 -14.42
N GLU A 155 14.04 -2.18 -14.47
CA GLU A 155 14.98 -1.18 -13.95
C GLU A 155 15.22 -1.37 -12.43
N VAL A 156 14.15 -1.63 -11.68
CA VAL A 156 14.23 -1.92 -10.24
C VAL A 156 15.02 -3.20 -9.99
N LEU A 157 14.75 -4.26 -10.74
CA LEU A 157 15.49 -5.53 -10.61
C LEU A 157 16.97 -5.35 -10.94
N GLN A 158 17.30 -4.59 -11.97
CA GLN A 158 18.68 -4.26 -12.34
C GLN A 158 19.40 -3.51 -11.22
N TRP A 159 18.74 -2.50 -10.64
CA TRP A 159 19.28 -1.76 -9.52
C TRP A 159 19.47 -2.63 -8.27
N LEU A 160 18.50 -3.48 -7.93
CA LEU A 160 18.60 -4.44 -6.83
C LEU A 160 19.84 -5.33 -6.97
N ARG A 161 20.05 -5.90 -8.14
CA ARG A 161 21.19 -6.78 -8.40
C ARG A 161 22.53 -6.05 -8.37
N ALA A 162 22.58 -4.84 -8.92
CA ALA A 162 23.78 -4.00 -8.86
C ALA A 162 24.17 -3.63 -7.43
N ASN A 163 23.19 -3.61 -6.51
CA ASN A 163 23.40 -3.30 -5.09
C ASN A 163 23.45 -4.54 -4.18
N GLY A 164 23.56 -5.75 -4.75
CA GLY A 164 23.80 -6.99 -4.01
C GLY A 164 22.56 -7.59 -3.35
N CYS A 165 21.35 -7.22 -3.76
CA CYS A 165 20.14 -7.91 -3.32
C CYS A 165 20.19 -9.37 -3.80
N PRO A 166 19.97 -10.37 -2.93
CA PRO A 166 19.91 -11.77 -3.37
C PRO A 166 18.69 -11.99 -4.26
N TRP A 167 18.77 -13.02 -5.09
CA TRP A 167 17.65 -13.54 -5.88
C TRP A 167 17.66 -15.06 -5.91
N ASP A 168 16.54 -15.64 -6.26
CA ASP A 168 16.37 -17.08 -6.39
C ASP A 168 15.49 -17.41 -7.63
N ARG A 169 15.14 -18.70 -7.77
CA ARG A 169 14.27 -19.21 -8.84
C ARG A 169 12.88 -18.54 -8.88
N ASP A 170 12.40 -18.02 -7.75
CA ASP A 170 11.06 -17.39 -7.69
C ASP A 170 11.05 -16.11 -8.52
N THR A 171 12.19 -15.43 -8.67
CA THR A 171 12.34 -14.27 -9.59
C THR A 171 11.99 -14.66 -11.03
N LEU A 172 12.50 -15.81 -11.53
CA LEU A 172 12.16 -16.30 -12.88
C LEU A 172 10.71 -16.82 -12.94
N ALA A 173 10.25 -17.46 -11.86
CA ALA A 173 8.89 -18.00 -11.80
C ALA A 173 7.84 -16.88 -11.93
N TYR A 174 7.99 -15.80 -11.19
CA TYR A 174 7.08 -14.63 -11.29
C TYR A 174 7.20 -13.95 -12.65
N ALA A 175 8.41 -13.74 -13.18
CA ALA A 175 8.59 -13.16 -14.50
C ALA A 175 7.88 -13.98 -15.60
N ARG A 176 7.89 -15.32 -15.50
CA ARG A 176 7.16 -16.21 -16.41
C ARG A 176 5.65 -16.12 -16.24
N ALA A 177 5.18 -16.13 -14.99
CA ALA A 177 3.76 -16.10 -14.68
C ALA A 177 3.10 -14.81 -15.19
N GLU A 178 3.78 -13.68 -15.05
CA GLU A 178 3.30 -12.37 -15.47
C GLU A 178 3.66 -12.04 -16.94
N GLY A 179 4.32 -12.96 -17.66
CA GLY A 179 4.66 -12.78 -19.09
C GLY A 179 5.71 -11.71 -19.36
N GLN A 180 6.57 -11.40 -18.39
CA GLN A 180 7.58 -10.34 -18.45
C GLN A 180 8.81 -10.81 -19.22
N LEU A 181 8.70 -10.94 -20.54
CA LEU A 181 9.72 -11.59 -21.41
C LEU A 181 11.07 -10.87 -21.37
N GLU A 182 11.09 -9.55 -21.38
CA GLU A 182 12.33 -8.76 -21.33
C GLU A 182 13.05 -8.97 -20.00
N LEU A 183 12.32 -8.88 -18.88
CA LEU A 183 12.85 -9.12 -17.54
C LEU A 183 13.36 -10.56 -17.39
N LEU A 184 12.58 -11.53 -17.85
CA LEU A 184 12.94 -12.95 -17.84
C LEU A 184 14.25 -13.18 -18.60
N THR A 185 14.35 -12.65 -19.82
CA THR A 185 15.54 -12.78 -20.67
C THR A 185 16.76 -12.16 -20.00
N TRP A 186 16.60 -10.97 -19.44
CA TRP A 186 17.68 -10.30 -18.73
C TRP A 186 18.11 -11.07 -17.47
N ALA A 187 17.18 -11.55 -16.66
CA ALA A 187 17.48 -12.28 -15.43
C ALA A 187 18.25 -13.59 -15.72
N MET A 188 17.81 -14.36 -16.74
CA MET A 188 18.51 -15.58 -17.19
C MET A 188 19.93 -15.26 -17.68
N ALA A 189 20.11 -14.21 -18.48
CA ALA A 189 21.41 -13.79 -18.99
C ALA A 189 22.38 -13.34 -17.90
N ASN A 190 21.84 -12.88 -16.73
CA ASN A 190 22.63 -12.41 -15.58
C ASN A 190 22.76 -13.47 -14.47
N GLY A 191 22.41 -14.73 -14.72
CA GLY A 191 22.67 -15.86 -13.83
C GLY A 191 21.66 -16.00 -12.69
N CYS A 192 20.39 -15.62 -12.91
CA CYS A 192 19.33 -15.97 -11.97
C CYS A 192 19.16 -17.50 -11.93
N PRO A 193 19.09 -18.12 -10.74
CA PRO A 193 18.87 -19.56 -10.60
C PRO A 193 17.54 -19.99 -11.24
N GLU A 194 17.55 -21.20 -11.88
CA GLU A 194 16.34 -21.83 -12.43
C GLU A 194 15.53 -22.61 -11.38
#